data_27ae75a418c92f4c4ef87ce34ea4e03b
#
_entry.id   27ae75a418c92f4c4ef87ce34ea4e03b
#
_cell.length_a   1.000
_cell.length_b   1.000
_cell.length_c   1.000
_cell.angle_alpha   90.00
_cell.angle_beta   90.00
_cell.angle_gamma   90.00
#
_symmetry.space_group_name_H-M   'P 1'
#
loop_
_entity.id
_entity.type
_entity.pdbx_description
1 polymer ?
#
loop_
_entity_poly.entity_id
_entity_poly.type
_entity_poly.pdbx_seq_one_letter_code
_entity_poly.pdbx_strand_id
1 'polypeptide(L)'
;MKHSSLMKAVGVGALALTLAACSGGGTPAPEGTESAAPQGGGELVIWMDENRASALEGVVASFEEETGTTVEVIIKDFNTIRDDLTTQAPSGDGPDVVVGAHDWIGKLVQNGVIQQVELGDLASDFEEVAVSAMTYDGSVYGVPVSIENIALVRNTALAPEAPATWDDLVATGQAAVASGQAEHPLLVGIDPNNADPYHLYPLQASFGGPVFGINEDGSYNPDDLQLGNEGNVQFAQALAQWGADGIINLNISQDIAKEQFASGTSPYTITGPWNLADFQEAGIEYAIDPIPSAGGQPATPFVGVQGFFISQYANNPIVASQFLTEYIAGEEAQAAIFESGQRAPALTAAFEAAQSNEDVAGFGAVGAAGVPMPNIPEMDALWTDWGTTEAQIIGGQAADPAAAWTEMAAKIQGTLGG
;
A
#
# COMPACT_ATOMS: atom_id res chain seq x y z
N MET A 1 43.88 49.45 -16.00
CA MET A 1 43.80 50.80 -15.45
C MET A 1 43.11 50.68 -14.11
N LYS A 2 43.94 50.75 -13.12
CA LYS A 2 43.99 51.75 -12.01
C LYS A 2 42.82 51.57 -11.02
N HIS A 3 43.12 51.04 -9.87
CA HIS A 3 43.52 51.59 -8.56
C HIS A 3 42.29 51.99 -7.75
N SER A 4 42.16 51.86 -6.48
CA SER A 4 43.00 51.62 -5.30
C SER A 4 42.06 51.55 -4.08
N SER A 5 42.25 50.67 -3.16
CA SER A 5 42.95 50.80 -1.87
C SER A 5 42.33 51.73 -0.82
N LEU A 6 42.25 51.17 0.36
CA LEU A 6 42.68 51.59 1.71
C LEU A 6 41.53 52.10 2.63
N MET A 7 41.46 51.91 3.91
CA MET A 7 42.28 51.37 5.02
C MET A 7 41.51 51.62 6.33
N LYS A 8 41.60 50.65 7.25
CA LYS A 8 41.79 50.74 8.69
C LYS A 8 40.93 51.68 9.57
N ALA A 9 40.39 51.15 10.67
CA ALA A 9 40.81 51.57 12.02
C ALA A 9 40.37 50.60 13.11
N VAL A 10 41.30 50.36 14.00
CA VAL A 10 41.35 49.59 15.24
C VAL A 10 40.76 50.43 16.39
N GLY A 11 40.06 49.76 17.32
CA GLY A 11 39.67 50.37 18.60
C GLY A 11 39.65 49.33 19.72
N VAL A 12 40.68 49.37 20.55
CA VAL A 12 40.88 48.57 21.79
C VAL A 12 40.32 49.34 22.97
N GLY A 13 39.78 48.66 23.97
CA GLY A 13 39.48 49.27 25.30
C GLY A 13 38.71 48.24 26.15
N ALA A 14 39.31 47.49 26.92
CA ALA A 14 39.85 47.49 28.29
C ALA A 14 38.77 47.30 29.38
N LEU A 15 38.93 46.15 30.02
CA LEU A 15 38.74 45.75 31.42
C LEU A 15 38.03 46.65 32.44
N ALA A 16 37.11 46.06 33.22
CA ALA A 16 37.02 46.25 34.66
C ALA A 16 36.43 45.05 35.36
N LEU A 17 37.23 44.34 36.15
CA LEU A 17 36.85 43.40 37.18
C LEU A 17 36.33 44.17 38.43
N THR A 18 35.25 43.68 39.05
CA THR A 18 35.01 43.84 40.47
C THR A 18 34.52 42.54 41.11
N LEU A 19 35.37 41.98 41.95
CA LEU A 19 35.01 40.96 42.95
C LEU A 19 34.31 41.66 44.13
N ALA A 20 33.20 41.02 44.59
CA ALA A 20 32.81 41.15 45.97
C ALA A 20 32.23 39.80 46.46
N ALA A 21 32.81 39.28 47.49
CA ALA A 21 32.49 38.01 48.17
C ALA A 21 31.54 38.24 49.34
N CYS A 22 30.94 37.12 49.75
CA CYS A 22 30.47 36.68 51.08
C CYS A 22 28.97 36.54 51.33
N SER A 23 28.60 35.35 51.44
CA SER A 23 28.14 34.52 52.57
C SER A 23 26.63 34.53 52.84
N GLY A 24 26.05 33.30 52.86
CA GLY A 24 24.73 32.98 53.42
C GLY A 24 24.23 31.66 52.91
N GLY A 25 24.36 30.59 53.74
CA GLY A 25 23.91 29.27 53.39
C GLY A 25 22.38 29.15 53.31
N GLY A 26 21.93 28.43 52.33
CA GLY A 26 20.58 27.93 52.20
C GLY A 26 20.61 26.81 51.14
N THR A 27 20.33 25.61 51.57
CA THR A 27 20.20 24.46 50.70
C THR A 27 19.03 24.67 49.77
N PRO A 28 19.20 24.62 48.43
CA PRO A 28 18.07 24.58 47.53
C PRO A 28 17.50 23.14 47.53
N ALA A 29 16.18 23.06 47.63
CA ALA A 29 15.41 21.85 47.32
C ALA A 29 15.64 21.52 45.84
N PRO A 30 15.52 20.23 45.45
CA PRO A 30 15.59 19.86 44.06
C PRO A 30 14.41 20.50 43.31
N GLU A 31 14.74 21.42 42.41
CA GLU A 31 13.80 21.91 41.40
C GLU A 31 13.34 20.70 40.59
N GLY A 32 12.01 20.47 40.60
CA GLY A 32 11.38 19.52 39.72
C GLY A 32 11.80 19.80 38.28
N THR A 33 12.18 18.75 37.59
CA THR A 33 12.30 18.76 36.15
C THR A 33 10.92 19.12 35.61
N GLU A 34 10.72 20.37 35.23
CA GLU A 34 9.64 20.74 34.32
C GLU A 34 9.89 19.90 33.06
N SER A 35 9.02 18.93 32.82
CA SER A 35 8.87 18.29 31.53
C SER A 35 8.64 19.42 30.55
N ALA A 36 9.59 19.65 29.62
CA ALA A 36 9.41 20.59 28.55
C ALA A 36 8.11 20.21 27.83
N ALA A 37 7.13 21.08 27.86
CA ALA A 37 5.95 20.95 27.03
C ALA A 37 6.40 20.81 25.56
N PRO A 38 5.74 19.97 24.77
CA PRO A 38 6.06 19.83 23.37
C PRO A 38 6.03 21.22 22.73
N GLN A 39 7.09 21.57 21.99
CA GLN A 39 7.10 22.79 21.20
C GLN A 39 6.21 22.53 19.96
N GLY A 40 4.90 22.49 20.17
CA GLY A 40 3.90 22.49 19.12
C GLY A 40 3.76 23.89 18.55
N GLY A 41 3.76 23.99 17.27
CA GLY A 41 3.58 25.22 16.51
C GLY A 41 4.32 25.10 15.18
N GLY A 42 3.63 24.69 14.13
CA GLY A 42 4.13 24.52 12.78
C GLY A 42 2.98 24.06 11.89
N GLU A 43 3.29 23.79 10.65
CA GLU A 43 2.39 23.21 9.67
C GLU A 43 2.87 21.79 9.38
N LEU A 44 1.93 20.85 9.29
CA LEU A 44 2.17 19.46 8.89
C LEU A 44 1.35 19.19 7.64
N VAL A 45 2.00 18.90 6.52
CA VAL A 45 1.34 18.57 5.25
C VAL A 45 1.28 17.05 5.10
N ILE A 46 0.07 16.51 4.92
CA ILE A 46 -0.17 15.08 4.78
C ILE A 46 -0.81 14.78 3.43
N TRP A 47 -0.24 13.84 2.68
CA TRP A 47 -0.86 13.31 1.47
C TRP A 47 -1.49 11.96 1.75
N MET A 48 -2.78 11.83 1.47
CA MET A 48 -3.51 10.58 1.59
C MET A 48 -4.71 10.54 0.63
N ASP A 49 -5.28 9.36 0.45
CA ASP A 49 -6.52 9.18 -0.32
C ASP A 49 -7.75 9.63 0.47
N GLU A 50 -8.87 9.80 -0.25
CA GLU A 50 -10.11 10.33 0.29
C GLU A 50 -10.69 9.48 1.43
N ASN A 51 -10.59 8.12 1.33
CA ASN A 51 -11.11 7.22 2.35
C ASN A 51 -10.38 7.42 3.68
N ARG A 52 -9.05 7.49 3.64
CA ARG A 52 -8.23 7.71 4.85
C ARG A 52 -8.36 9.14 5.37
N ALA A 53 -8.47 10.13 4.50
CA ALA A 53 -8.70 11.52 4.89
C ALA A 53 -9.99 11.64 5.71
N SER A 54 -11.07 11.04 5.22
CA SER A 54 -12.36 11.02 5.94
C SER A 54 -12.28 10.25 7.26
N ALA A 55 -11.63 9.09 7.26
CA ALA A 55 -11.46 8.26 8.47
C ALA A 55 -10.68 8.98 9.58
N LEU A 56 -9.67 9.74 9.21
CA LEU A 56 -8.71 10.35 10.16
C LEU A 56 -9.06 11.78 10.55
N GLU A 57 -10.21 12.35 10.13
CA GLU A 57 -10.61 13.72 10.50
C GLU A 57 -10.56 13.96 12.02
N GLY A 58 -11.08 13.00 12.82
CA GLY A 58 -11.07 13.10 14.29
C GLY A 58 -9.65 13.04 14.87
N VAL A 59 -8.82 12.16 14.35
CA VAL A 59 -7.41 12.00 14.79
C VAL A 59 -6.59 13.26 14.47
N VAL A 60 -6.78 13.82 13.28
CA VAL A 60 -6.14 15.08 12.86
C VAL A 60 -6.59 16.23 13.79
N ALA A 61 -7.90 16.36 14.05
CA ALA A 61 -8.41 17.40 14.93
C ALA A 61 -7.87 17.28 16.37
N SER A 62 -7.78 16.07 16.91
CA SER A 62 -7.18 15.81 18.23
C SER A 62 -5.70 16.22 18.27
N PHE A 63 -4.95 15.86 17.22
CA PHE A 63 -3.55 16.27 17.10
C PHE A 63 -3.38 17.78 17.05
N GLU A 64 -4.20 18.49 16.26
CA GLU A 64 -4.18 19.97 16.20
C GLU A 64 -4.52 20.62 17.54
N GLU A 65 -5.55 20.12 18.25
CA GLU A 65 -5.98 20.65 19.55
C GLU A 65 -4.90 20.45 20.62
N GLU A 66 -4.26 19.27 20.67
CA GLU A 66 -3.29 18.93 21.70
C GLU A 66 -1.91 19.55 21.48
N THR A 67 -1.48 19.69 20.22
CA THR A 67 -0.12 20.15 19.89
C THR A 67 -0.07 21.60 19.44
N GLY A 68 -1.18 22.19 19.01
CA GLY A 68 -1.21 23.52 18.39
C GLY A 68 -0.57 23.56 16.99
N THR A 69 -0.33 22.40 16.38
CA THR A 69 0.14 22.26 15.00
C THR A 69 -1.05 22.42 14.05
N THR A 70 -0.89 23.11 12.93
CA THR A 70 -1.89 23.14 11.86
C THR A 70 -1.61 22.00 10.89
N VAL A 71 -2.63 21.22 10.54
CA VAL A 71 -2.50 20.09 9.61
C VAL A 71 -3.19 20.42 8.29
N GLU A 72 -2.46 20.35 7.18
CA GLU A 72 -3.00 20.42 5.84
C GLU A 72 -3.08 19.01 5.24
N VAL A 73 -4.29 18.50 5.04
CA VAL A 73 -4.52 17.22 4.34
C VAL A 73 -4.77 17.49 2.86
N ILE A 74 -3.90 16.96 2.02
CA ILE A 74 -4.02 17.03 0.56
C ILE A 74 -4.47 15.65 0.05
N ILE A 75 -5.68 15.61 -0.50
CA ILE A 75 -6.22 14.39 -1.09
C ILE A 75 -5.52 14.08 -2.41
N LYS A 76 -4.99 12.88 -2.54
CA LYS A 76 -4.30 12.36 -3.71
C LYS A 76 -4.93 11.05 -4.16
N ASP A 77 -4.89 10.78 -5.45
CA ASP A 77 -5.19 9.45 -5.97
C ASP A 77 -4.10 8.46 -5.55
N PHE A 78 -4.49 7.37 -4.89
CA PHE A 78 -3.55 6.37 -4.38
C PHE A 78 -2.67 5.76 -5.49
N ASN A 79 -3.20 5.64 -6.72
CA ASN A 79 -2.45 5.09 -7.85
C ASN A 79 -1.33 6.01 -8.36
N THR A 80 -1.39 7.31 -8.06
CA THR A 80 -0.40 8.30 -8.54
C THR A 80 0.44 8.91 -7.43
N ILE A 81 0.03 8.78 -6.15
CA ILE A 81 0.66 9.46 -5.00
C ILE A 81 2.15 9.13 -4.86
N ARG A 82 2.57 7.90 -5.20
CA ARG A 82 3.97 7.46 -5.18
C ARG A 82 4.83 8.23 -6.17
N ASP A 83 4.36 8.36 -7.40
CA ASP A 83 5.07 9.06 -8.47
C ASP A 83 5.07 10.57 -8.22
N ASP A 84 3.97 11.10 -7.69
CA ASP A 84 3.87 12.48 -7.22
C ASP A 84 4.91 12.76 -6.12
N LEU A 85 5.02 11.89 -5.10
CA LEU A 85 6.02 12.02 -4.04
C LEU A 85 7.44 12.06 -4.62
N THR A 86 7.76 11.12 -5.49
CA THR A 86 9.09 10.99 -6.08
C THR A 86 9.48 12.24 -6.88
N THR A 87 8.52 12.88 -7.54
CA THR A 87 8.76 14.04 -8.40
C THR A 87 8.65 15.38 -7.66
N GLN A 88 7.69 15.53 -6.73
CA GLN A 88 7.37 16.81 -6.09
C GLN A 88 8.16 17.04 -4.79
N ALA A 89 8.44 15.98 -4.00
CA ALA A 89 9.15 16.14 -2.74
C ALA A 89 10.55 16.78 -2.90
N PRO A 90 11.39 16.36 -3.87
CA PRO A 90 12.71 16.98 -4.06
C PRO A 90 12.65 18.45 -4.50
N SER A 91 11.53 18.92 -5.07
CA SER A 91 11.34 20.32 -5.47
C SER A 91 10.77 21.22 -4.35
N GLY A 92 10.43 20.64 -3.20
CA GLY A 92 9.88 21.35 -2.06
C GLY A 92 8.35 21.48 -2.08
N ASP A 93 7.68 20.84 -3.04
CA ASP A 93 6.21 20.83 -3.17
C ASP A 93 5.60 19.51 -2.63
N GLY A 94 6.39 18.72 -1.89
CA GLY A 94 5.98 17.45 -1.32
C GLY A 94 5.39 17.58 0.09
N PRO A 95 4.86 16.47 0.66
CA PRO A 95 4.32 16.42 2.01
C PRO A 95 5.40 16.23 3.07
N ASP A 96 5.01 16.39 4.35
CA ASP A 96 5.78 15.88 5.49
C ASP A 96 5.51 14.38 5.71
N VAL A 97 4.24 13.98 5.55
CA VAL A 97 3.75 12.60 5.73
C VAL A 97 2.98 12.15 4.49
N VAL A 98 3.15 10.91 4.10
CA VAL A 98 2.44 10.31 2.96
C VAL A 98 1.98 8.90 3.27
N VAL A 99 0.75 8.55 2.87
CA VAL A 99 0.28 7.17 2.88
C VAL A 99 0.85 6.38 1.70
N GLY A 100 1.11 5.10 1.91
CA GLY A 100 1.57 4.25 0.83
C GLY A 100 1.61 2.76 1.15
N ALA A 101 1.87 1.96 0.14
CA ALA A 101 2.02 0.53 0.24
C ALA A 101 3.48 0.14 0.53
N HIS A 102 3.67 -0.96 1.24
CA HIS A 102 5.00 -1.40 1.68
C HIS A 102 5.93 -1.80 0.51
N ASP A 103 5.39 -2.28 -0.59
CA ASP A 103 6.15 -2.63 -1.80
C ASP A 103 6.84 -1.43 -2.46
N TRP A 104 6.43 -0.20 -2.11
CA TRP A 104 7.06 1.03 -2.59
C TRP A 104 8.37 1.37 -1.87
N ILE A 105 8.56 0.83 -0.65
CA ILE A 105 9.63 1.24 0.27
C ILE A 105 11.00 1.14 -0.39
N GLY A 106 11.34 0.01 -0.98
CA GLY A 106 12.64 -0.19 -1.62
C GLY A 106 12.95 0.89 -2.65
N LYS A 107 11.98 1.22 -3.51
CA LYS A 107 12.12 2.27 -4.53
C LYS A 107 12.19 3.67 -3.93
N LEU A 108 11.35 3.96 -2.93
CA LEU A 108 11.35 5.27 -2.27
C LEU A 108 12.65 5.51 -1.50
N VAL A 109 13.21 4.49 -0.86
CA VAL A 109 14.52 4.53 -0.20
C VAL A 109 15.64 4.72 -1.23
N GLN A 110 15.62 3.97 -2.33
CA GLN A 110 16.60 4.13 -3.41
C GLN A 110 16.59 5.55 -4.00
N ASN A 111 15.42 6.16 -4.12
CA ASN A 111 15.27 7.55 -4.58
C ASN A 111 15.56 8.58 -3.49
N GLY A 112 15.75 8.19 -2.23
CA GLY A 112 16.01 9.09 -1.10
C GLY A 112 14.84 10.03 -0.80
N VAL A 113 13.59 9.58 -0.94
CA VAL A 113 12.40 10.43 -0.75
C VAL A 113 11.63 10.14 0.54
N ILE A 114 11.95 9.04 1.24
CA ILE A 114 11.45 8.73 2.58
C ILE A 114 12.60 8.53 3.56
N GLN A 115 12.32 8.71 4.84
CA GLN A 115 13.28 8.50 5.92
C GLN A 115 12.82 7.39 6.87
N GLN A 116 13.75 6.91 7.69
CA GLN A 116 13.47 5.89 8.70
C GLN A 116 12.51 6.43 9.78
N VAL A 117 11.69 5.52 10.30
CA VAL A 117 10.80 5.76 11.44
C VAL A 117 11.24 4.87 12.60
N GLU A 118 11.49 5.48 13.75
CA GLU A 118 11.87 4.76 14.96
C GLU A 118 10.61 4.31 15.72
N LEU A 119 10.20 3.05 15.54
CA LEU A 119 9.08 2.49 16.31
C LEU A 119 9.47 2.13 17.74
N GLY A 120 10.74 1.78 17.99
CA GLY A 120 11.18 1.37 19.33
C GLY A 120 10.33 0.23 19.89
N ASP A 121 9.84 0.39 21.13
CA ASP A 121 9.01 -0.62 21.80
C ASP A 121 7.63 -0.77 21.15
N LEU A 122 7.13 0.25 20.42
CA LEU A 122 5.86 0.19 19.68
C LEU A 122 5.84 -0.92 18.63
N ALA A 123 7.00 -1.33 18.10
CA ALA A 123 7.05 -2.39 17.10
C ALA A 123 6.41 -3.69 17.60
N SER A 124 6.45 -3.95 18.92
CA SER A 124 5.86 -5.15 19.52
C SER A 124 4.32 -5.09 19.65
N ASP A 125 3.72 -3.93 19.43
CA ASP A 125 2.27 -3.74 19.51
C ASP A 125 1.57 -4.02 18.17
N PHE A 126 2.35 -4.16 17.08
CA PHE A 126 1.84 -4.46 15.75
C PHE A 126 2.00 -5.94 15.38
N GLU A 127 1.18 -6.39 14.45
CA GLU A 127 1.35 -7.71 13.82
C GLU A 127 2.76 -7.84 13.21
N GLU A 128 3.44 -8.96 13.45
CA GLU A 128 4.82 -9.19 12.99
C GLU A 128 4.97 -9.02 11.47
N VAL A 129 3.97 -9.48 10.68
CA VAL A 129 3.95 -9.33 9.23
C VAL A 129 3.89 -7.85 8.81
N ALA A 130 3.20 -7.01 9.57
CA ALA A 130 3.07 -5.59 9.28
C ALA A 130 4.39 -4.83 9.51
N VAL A 131 5.08 -5.12 10.62
CA VAL A 131 6.40 -4.53 10.90
C VAL A 131 7.45 -5.04 9.91
N SER A 132 7.43 -6.34 9.61
CA SER A 132 8.34 -6.93 8.62
C SER A 132 8.16 -6.30 7.24
N ALA A 133 6.92 -6.07 6.80
CA ALA A 133 6.63 -5.42 5.53
C ALA A 133 7.13 -3.97 5.47
N MET A 134 7.06 -3.22 6.58
CA MET A 134 7.59 -1.85 6.69
C MET A 134 9.11 -1.79 6.87
N THR A 135 9.77 -2.95 6.97
CA THR A 135 11.22 -3.04 7.15
C THR A 135 11.93 -3.29 5.82
N TYR A 136 12.91 -2.47 5.51
CA TYR A 136 13.77 -2.61 4.34
C TYR A 136 15.24 -2.40 4.75
N ASP A 137 16.12 -3.29 4.33
CA ASP A 137 17.56 -3.28 4.69
C ASP A 137 17.80 -3.09 6.21
N GLY A 138 16.99 -3.81 7.03
CA GLY A 138 17.10 -3.82 8.48
C GLY A 138 16.58 -2.56 9.20
N SER A 139 15.94 -1.63 8.51
CA SER A 139 15.38 -0.41 9.08
C SER A 139 13.89 -0.29 8.77
N VAL A 140 13.11 0.24 9.71
CA VAL A 140 11.68 0.52 9.52
C VAL A 140 11.50 1.88 8.85
N TYR A 141 10.62 1.96 7.85
CA TYR A 141 10.38 3.19 7.08
C TYR A 141 8.96 3.75 7.20
N GLY A 142 8.06 3.05 7.88
CA GLY A 142 6.70 3.54 8.05
C GLY A 142 6.01 2.98 9.28
N VAL A 143 4.90 3.63 9.68
CA VAL A 143 3.96 3.10 10.68
C VAL A 143 2.89 2.33 9.93
N PRO A 144 2.77 1.00 10.14
CA PRO A 144 1.76 0.21 9.45
C PRO A 144 0.37 0.53 9.99
N VAL A 145 -0.65 0.53 9.12
CA VAL A 145 -2.03 0.81 9.52
C VAL A 145 -3.02 -0.27 9.13
N SER A 146 -2.72 -1.04 8.08
CA SER A 146 -3.61 -2.12 7.65
C SER A 146 -2.88 -3.22 6.89
N ILE A 147 -3.43 -4.42 7.00
CA ILE A 147 -3.04 -5.61 6.25
C ILE A 147 -4.17 -5.92 5.28
N GLU A 148 -3.84 -6.20 4.03
CA GLU A 148 -4.85 -6.45 3.00
C GLU A 148 -4.41 -7.52 1.99
N ASN A 149 -5.38 -8.14 1.37
CA ASN A 149 -5.23 -9.01 0.19
C ASN A 149 -6.51 -8.95 -0.63
N ILE A 150 -6.47 -9.46 -1.84
CA ILE A 150 -7.66 -9.65 -2.66
C ILE A 150 -8.21 -11.08 -2.48
N ALA A 151 -9.51 -11.22 -2.77
CA ALA A 151 -10.23 -12.48 -2.69
C ALA A 151 -11.30 -12.53 -3.78
N LEU A 152 -11.99 -13.67 -3.90
CA LEU A 152 -13.23 -13.78 -4.65
C LEU A 152 -14.38 -13.29 -3.77
N VAL A 153 -15.02 -12.18 -4.15
CA VAL A 153 -16.26 -11.74 -3.52
C VAL A 153 -17.42 -12.23 -4.38
N ARG A 154 -18.27 -13.05 -3.78
CA ARG A 154 -19.36 -13.76 -4.44
C ARG A 154 -20.71 -13.20 -4.04
N ASN A 155 -21.54 -12.78 -5.00
CA ASN A 155 -22.93 -12.44 -4.78
C ASN A 155 -23.73 -13.72 -4.54
N THR A 156 -24.16 -13.96 -3.30
CA THR A 156 -24.81 -15.21 -2.89
C THR A 156 -26.22 -15.39 -3.48
N ALA A 157 -26.84 -14.30 -3.93
CA ALA A 157 -28.13 -14.38 -4.64
C ALA A 157 -27.99 -14.94 -6.07
N LEU A 158 -26.86 -14.71 -6.73
CA LEU A 158 -26.57 -15.17 -8.09
C LEU A 158 -25.77 -16.48 -8.10
N ALA A 159 -24.93 -16.69 -7.11
CA ALA A 159 -24.10 -17.88 -6.94
C ALA A 159 -24.17 -18.34 -5.47
N PRO A 160 -25.18 -19.16 -5.08
CA PRO A 160 -25.36 -19.60 -3.70
C PRO A 160 -24.18 -20.40 -3.12
N GLU A 161 -23.51 -21.17 -3.95
CA GLU A 161 -22.39 -22.04 -3.55
C GLU A 161 -21.05 -21.46 -4.00
N ALA A 162 -20.01 -21.62 -3.17
CA ALA A 162 -18.64 -21.26 -3.54
C ALA A 162 -18.14 -22.14 -4.69
N PRO A 163 -17.50 -21.59 -5.73
CA PRO A 163 -16.99 -22.38 -6.84
C PRO A 163 -15.79 -23.24 -6.39
N ALA A 164 -15.83 -24.54 -6.66
CA ALA A 164 -14.75 -25.45 -6.28
C ALA A 164 -13.53 -25.34 -7.23
N THR A 165 -13.76 -24.96 -8.49
CA THR A 165 -12.74 -24.82 -9.54
C THR A 165 -12.97 -23.55 -10.34
N TRP A 166 -11.95 -23.10 -11.07
CA TRP A 166 -12.09 -21.99 -12.02
C TRP A 166 -13.15 -22.26 -13.09
N ASP A 167 -13.21 -23.50 -13.59
CA ASP A 167 -14.22 -23.90 -14.57
C ASP A 167 -15.65 -23.82 -14.00
N ASP A 168 -15.86 -24.15 -12.72
CA ASP A 168 -17.15 -23.99 -12.04
C ASP A 168 -17.53 -22.51 -11.92
N LEU A 169 -16.57 -21.63 -11.60
CA LEU A 169 -16.78 -20.19 -11.54
C LEU A 169 -17.23 -19.66 -12.90
N VAL A 170 -16.48 -19.98 -13.94
CA VAL A 170 -16.77 -19.54 -15.33
C VAL A 170 -18.11 -20.08 -15.79
N ALA A 171 -18.40 -21.37 -15.57
CA ALA A 171 -19.66 -21.97 -15.97
C ALA A 171 -20.87 -21.34 -15.26
N THR A 172 -20.78 -21.08 -13.97
CA THR A 172 -21.82 -20.42 -13.18
C THR A 172 -22.03 -18.99 -13.67
N GLY A 173 -20.95 -18.23 -13.87
CA GLY A 173 -21.00 -16.86 -14.38
C GLY A 173 -21.64 -16.78 -15.76
N GLN A 174 -21.23 -17.63 -16.69
CA GLN A 174 -21.81 -17.69 -18.04
C GLN A 174 -23.28 -18.11 -18.02
N ALA A 175 -23.67 -19.03 -17.14
CA ALA A 175 -25.07 -19.43 -16.99
C ALA A 175 -25.94 -18.28 -16.46
N ALA A 176 -25.44 -17.48 -15.50
CA ALA A 176 -26.13 -16.31 -15.01
C ALA A 176 -26.34 -15.25 -16.12
N VAL A 177 -25.34 -15.03 -16.95
CA VAL A 177 -25.45 -14.13 -18.13
C VAL A 177 -26.44 -14.70 -19.16
N ALA A 178 -26.34 -15.97 -19.50
CA ALA A 178 -27.22 -16.60 -20.49
C ALA A 178 -28.70 -16.60 -20.06
N SER A 179 -28.99 -16.66 -18.76
CA SER A 179 -30.33 -16.58 -18.21
C SER A 179 -30.86 -15.14 -18.07
N GLY A 180 -30.03 -14.13 -18.29
CA GLY A 180 -30.34 -12.71 -18.11
C GLY A 180 -30.38 -12.27 -16.63
N GLN A 181 -29.83 -13.06 -15.72
CA GLN A 181 -29.71 -12.71 -14.30
C GLN A 181 -28.48 -11.86 -14.02
N ALA A 182 -27.47 -11.89 -14.89
CA ALA A 182 -26.26 -11.11 -14.82
C ALA A 182 -25.89 -10.52 -16.18
N GLU A 183 -25.03 -9.52 -16.21
CA GLU A 183 -24.46 -8.92 -17.42
C GLU A 183 -23.01 -9.39 -17.62
N HIS A 184 -22.32 -9.72 -16.53
CA HIS A 184 -20.92 -10.13 -16.52
C HIS A 184 -20.77 -11.47 -15.81
N PRO A 185 -19.97 -12.41 -16.36
CA PRO A 185 -19.71 -13.70 -15.69
C PRO A 185 -18.79 -13.55 -14.49
N LEU A 186 -17.89 -12.57 -14.55
CA LEU A 186 -16.90 -12.18 -13.54
C LEU A 186 -16.54 -10.72 -13.77
N LEU A 187 -16.31 -9.99 -12.70
CA LEU A 187 -15.77 -8.65 -12.74
C LEU A 187 -14.34 -8.64 -12.14
N VAL A 188 -13.40 -8.18 -12.91
CA VAL A 188 -12.05 -7.81 -12.46
C VAL A 188 -11.77 -6.41 -12.98
N GLY A 189 -11.52 -5.48 -12.07
CA GLY A 189 -11.21 -4.10 -12.45
C GLY A 189 -9.79 -4.01 -12.98
N ILE A 190 -9.61 -3.66 -14.25
CA ILE A 190 -8.31 -3.56 -14.92
C ILE A 190 -8.22 -2.31 -15.79
N ASP A 191 -7.00 -1.80 -16.01
CA ASP A 191 -6.75 -0.70 -16.93
C ASP A 191 -6.68 -1.20 -18.38
N PRO A 192 -7.30 -0.51 -19.35
CA PRO A 192 -7.33 -0.98 -20.73
C PRO A 192 -5.94 -1.01 -21.42
N ASN A 193 -4.95 -0.28 -20.92
CA ASN A 193 -3.61 -0.19 -21.50
C ASN A 193 -2.55 -0.94 -20.68
N ASN A 194 -2.78 -1.08 -19.38
CA ASN A 194 -1.81 -1.64 -18.44
C ASN A 194 -2.40 -2.77 -17.58
N ALA A 195 -3.53 -3.33 -17.95
CA ALA A 195 -4.23 -4.35 -17.18
C ALA A 195 -4.22 -4.08 -15.66
N ASP A 196 -4.04 -5.10 -14.85
CA ASP A 196 -3.75 -4.98 -13.41
C ASP A 196 -3.09 -6.27 -12.91
N PRO A 197 -1.76 -6.38 -12.97
CA PRO A 197 -1.06 -7.56 -12.50
C PRO A 197 -1.32 -7.92 -11.04
N TYR A 198 -1.63 -6.95 -10.18
CA TYR A 198 -1.97 -7.22 -8.78
C TYR A 198 -3.26 -8.04 -8.65
N HIS A 199 -4.34 -7.64 -9.37
CA HIS A 199 -5.60 -8.37 -9.34
C HIS A 199 -5.56 -9.70 -10.12
N LEU A 200 -4.66 -9.81 -11.11
CA LEU A 200 -4.49 -11.02 -11.91
C LEU A 200 -3.48 -12.02 -11.32
N TYR A 201 -2.62 -11.56 -10.38
CA TYR A 201 -1.57 -12.38 -9.78
C TYR A 201 -2.07 -13.70 -9.15
N PRO A 202 -3.18 -13.76 -8.41
CA PRO A 202 -3.64 -15.06 -7.87
C PRO A 202 -3.89 -16.09 -8.96
N LEU A 203 -4.43 -15.67 -10.10
CA LEU A 203 -4.64 -16.54 -11.24
C LEU A 203 -3.30 -16.99 -11.83
N GLN A 204 -2.34 -16.08 -11.99
CA GLN A 204 -0.97 -16.38 -12.42
C GLN A 204 -0.28 -17.36 -11.46
N ALA A 205 -0.35 -17.10 -10.16
CA ALA A 205 0.22 -17.95 -9.11
C ALA A 205 -0.33 -19.39 -9.19
N SER A 206 -1.62 -19.54 -9.58
CA SER A 206 -2.25 -20.84 -9.72
C SER A 206 -1.63 -21.73 -10.81
N PHE A 207 -0.85 -21.16 -11.73
CA PHE A 207 -0.05 -21.90 -12.72
C PHE A 207 1.38 -22.21 -12.23
N GLY A 208 1.71 -21.83 -10.99
CA GLY A 208 3.08 -21.92 -10.47
C GLY A 208 3.98 -20.82 -11.02
N GLY A 209 3.40 -19.63 -11.23
CA GLY A 209 4.03 -18.47 -11.79
C GLY A 209 4.39 -17.39 -10.75
N PRO A 210 5.42 -17.57 -9.90
CA PRO A 210 5.90 -16.51 -9.02
C PRO A 210 6.57 -15.38 -9.79
N VAL A 211 6.79 -14.25 -9.14
CA VAL A 211 7.49 -13.09 -9.71
C VAL A 211 8.99 -13.21 -9.53
N PHE A 212 9.44 -13.46 -8.30
CA PHE A 212 10.85 -13.66 -7.94
C PHE A 212 11.02 -14.99 -7.21
N GLY A 213 12.23 -15.53 -7.24
CA GLY A 213 12.65 -16.60 -6.36
C GLY A 213 12.80 -16.10 -4.91
N ILE A 214 12.82 -17.05 -3.98
CA ILE A 214 12.92 -16.80 -2.54
C ILE A 214 14.23 -17.39 -2.03
N ASN A 215 15.00 -16.61 -1.26
CA ASN A 215 16.22 -17.02 -0.59
C ASN A 215 15.90 -17.97 0.59
N GLU A 216 16.96 -18.62 1.13
CA GLU A 216 16.82 -19.54 2.27
C GLU A 216 16.27 -18.86 3.55
N ASP A 217 16.45 -17.56 3.69
CA ASP A 217 15.94 -16.75 4.81
C ASP A 217 14.50 -16.24 4.61
N GLY A 218 13.87 -16.56 3.48
CA GLY A 218 12.52 -16.14 3.14
C GLY A 218 12.42 -14.79 2.42
N SER A 219 13.54 -14.07 2.23
CA SER A 219 13.55 -12.83 1.47
C SER A 219 13.46 -13.07 -0.04
N TYR A 220 12.97 -12.10 -0.80
CA TYR A 220 12.97 -12.17 -2.25
C TYR A 220 14.38 -12.01 -2.82
N ASN A 221 14.67 -12.81 -3.85
CA ASN A 221 15.94 -12.75 -4.57
C ASN A 221 15.80 -11.87 -5.83
N PRO A 222 16.32 -10.63 -5.83
CA PRO A 222 16.19 -9.73 -6.97
C PRO A 222 16.90 -10.23 -8.24
N ASP A 223 17.89 -11.12 -8.08
CA ASP A 223 18.64 -11.70 -9.20
C ASP A 223 17.92 -12.91 -9.83
N ASP A 224 16.86 -13.42 -9.19
CA ASP A 224 16.10 -14.58 -9.64
C ASP A 224 14.67 -14.20 -10.09
N LEU A 225 14.58 -13.48 -11.20
CA LEU A 225 13.31 -13.15 -11.83
C LEU A 225 12.65 -14.41 -12.42
N GLN A 226 11.47 -14.77 -11.92
CA GLN A 226 10.74 -15.98 -12.29
C GLN A 226 9.64 -15.77 -13.35
N LEU A 227 9.39 -14.52 -13.81
CA LEU A 227 8.33 -14.22 -14.80
C LEU A 227 8.47 -15.00 -16.11
N GLY A 228 9.68 -15.47 -16.46
CA GLY A 228 9.93 -16.28 -17.65
C GLY A 228 9.71 -17.79 -17.49
N ASN A 229 9.25 -18.27 -16.33
CA ASN A 229 9.06 -19.70 -16.11
C ASN A 229 7.87 -20.27 -16.89
N GLU A 230 7.78 -21.63 -16.99
CA GLU A 230 6.74 -22.33 -17.76
C GLU A 230 5.33 -22.01 -17.24
N GLY A 231 5.12 -21.92 -15.92
CA GLY A 231 3.81 -21.61 -15.33
C GLY A 231 3.30 -20.24 -15.77
N ASN A 232 4.18 -19.23 -15.77
CA ASN A 232 3.85 -17.87 -16.24
C ASN A 232 3.49 -17.86 -17.74
N VAL A 233 4.18 -18.65 -18.56
CA VAL A 233 3.87 -18.77 -19.99
C VAL A 233 2.52 -19.47 -20.19
N GLN A 234 2.18 -20.49 -19.39
CA GLN A 234 0.89 -21.15 -19.43
C GLN A 234 -0.23 -20.19 -18.98
N PHE A 235 -0.01 -19.37 -17.96
CA PHE A 235 -0.93 -18.33 -17.56
C PHE A 235 -1.23 -17.36 -18.72
N ALA A 236 -0.20 -16.89 -19.43
CA ALA A 236 -0.37 -15.99 -20.58
C ALA A 236 -1.29 -16.58 -21.67
N GLN A 237 -1.18 -17.88 -21.92
CA GLN A 237 -2.07 -18.59 -22.86
C GLN A 237 -3.51 -18.66 -22.35
N ALA A 238 -3.69 -18.94 -21.05
CA ALA A 238 -5.02 -18.96 -20.43
C ALA A 238 -5.64 -17.55 -20.42
N LEU A 239 -4.86 -16.52 -20.12
CA LEU A 239 -5.29 -15.13 -20.11
C LEU A 239 -5.81 -14.67 -21.49
N ALA A 240 -5.14 -15.07 -22.56
CA ALA A 240 -5.61 -14.82 -23.93
C ALA A 240 -6.96 -15.48 -24.20
N GLN A 241 -7.17 -16.71 -23.73
CA GLN A 241 -8.44 -17.42 -23.87
C GLN A 241 -9.54 -16.73 -23.05
N TRP A 242 -9.26 -16.33 -21.81
CA TRP A 242 -10.24 -15.62 -20.98
C TRP A 242 -10.61 -14.25 -21.55
N GLY A 243 -9.66 -13.54 -22.17
CA GLY A 243 -9.94 -12.32 -22.91
C GLY A 243 -10.85 -12.56 -24.11
N ALA A 244 -10.56 -13.58 -24.94
CA ALA A 244 -11.35 -13.94 -26.10
C ALA A 244 -12.77 -14.40 -25.76
N ASP A 245 -12.93 -15.09 -24.60
CA ASP A 245 -14.22 -15.57 -24.10
C ASP A 245 -15.01 -14.50 -23.33
N GLY A 246 -14.41 -13.31 -23.12
CA GLY A 246 -15.02 -12.20 -22.39
C GLY A 246 -15.14 -12.42 -20.87
N ILE A 247 -14.35 -13.36 -20.31
CA ILE A 247 -14.28 -13.59 -18.85
C ILE A 247 -13.46 -12.51 -18.19
N ILE A 248 -12.32 -12.13 -18.77
CA ILE A 248 -11.52 -10.96 -18.40
C ILE A 248 -11.68 -9.90 -19.50
N ASN A 249 -12.06 -8.70 -19.12
CA ASN A 249 -12.47 -7.65 -20.08
C ASN A 249 -11.79 -6.32 -19.80
N LEU A 250 -10.97 -5.83 -20.72
CA LEU A 250 -10.25 -4.56 -20.62
C LEU A 250 -11.15 -3.31 -20.50
N ASN A 251 -12.45 -3.43 -20.81
CA ASN A 251 -13.37 -2.30 -20.67
C ASN A 251 -13.96 -2.16 -19.26
N ILE A 252 -13.58 -3.03 -18.34
CA ILE A 252 -14.03 -3.02 -16.94
C ILE A 252 -12.92 -2.40 -16.09
N SER A 253 -13.01 -1.08 -15.85
CA SER A 253 -12.13 -0.41 -14.89
C SER A 253 -12.48 -0.79 -13.45
N GLN A 254 -11.64 -0.42 -12.48
CA GLN A 254 -11.91 -0.68 -11.06
C GLN A 254 -13.24 -0.04 -10.60
N ASP A 255 -13.50 1.21 -11.01
CA ASP A 255 -14.77 1.89 -10.72
C ASP A 255 -15.96 1.18 -11.36
N ILE A 256 -15.84 0.77 -12.63
CA ILE A 256 -16.89 0.02 -13.31
C ILE A 256 -17.13 -1.34 -12.63
N ALA A 257 -16.08 -2.07 -12.26
CA ALA A 257 -16.22 -3.36 -11.57
C ALA A 257 -16.96 -3.20 -10.23
N LYS A 258 -16.59 -2.18 -9.44
CA LYS A 258 -17.24 -1.82 -8.18
C LYS A 258 -18.72 -1.49 -8.38
N GLU A 259 -19.03 -0.54 -9.26
CA GLU A 259 -20.40 -0.09 -9.54
C GLU A 259 -21.29 -1.23 -10.08
N GLN A 260 -20.76 -2.03 -11.01
CA GLN A 260 -21.48 -3.15 -11.60
C GLN A 260 -21.75 -4.25 -10.58
N PHE A 261 -20.78 -4.59 -9.72
CA PHE A 261 -21.01 -5.57 -8.67
C PHE A 261 -22.01 -5.06 -7.63
N ALA A 262 -21.91 -3.80 -7.20
CA ALA A 262 -22.89 -3.15 -6.32
C ALA A 262 -24.30 -3.09 -6.92
N SER A 263 -24.39 -3.06 -8.26
CA SER A 263 -25.67 -3.13 -8.98
C SER A 263 -26.20 -4.56 -9.15
N GLY A 264 -25.50 -5.59 -8.66
CA GLY A 264 -25.91 -6.99 -8.73
C GLY A 264 -25.82 -7.61 -10.13
N THR A 265 -25.00 -7.05 -11.04
CA THR A 265 -24.91 -7.49 -12.44
C THR A 265 -23.90 -8.60 -12.68
N SER A 266 -23.22 -9.10 -11.63
CA SER A 266 -22.28 -10.21 -11.71
C SER A 266 -22.37 -11.12 -10.48
N PRO A 267 -22.22 -12.44 -10.64
CA PRO A 267 -22.11 -13.35 -9.52
C PRO A 267 -20.78 -13.25 -8.78
N TYR A 268 -19.73 -12.70 -9.43
CA TYR A 268 -18.39 -12.71 -8.88
C TYR A 268 -17.62 -11.42 -9.18
N THR A 269 -16.80 -10.98 -8.22
CA THR A 269 -15.74 -10.02 -8.46
C THR A 269 -14.46 -10.45 -7.73
N ILE A 270 -13.29 -10.19 -8.33
CA ILE A 270 -12.00 -10.30 -7.65
C ILE A 270 -11.62 -8.89 -7.19
N THR A 271 -11.58 -8.69 -5.88
CA THR A 271 -11.28 -7.39 -5.28
C THR A 271 -10.81 -7.53 -3.84
N GLY A 272 -10.38 -6.42 -3.25
CA GLY A 272 -10.02 -6.34 -1.84
C GLY A 272 -11.13 -5.75 -0.97
N PRO A 273 -10.87 -5.59 0.34
CA PRO A 273 -11.88 -5.14 1.31
C PRO A 273 -12.35 -3.69 1.07
N TRP A 274 -11.58 -2.89 0.36
CA TRP A 274 -11.87 -1.46 0.10
C TRP A 274 -13.16 -1.19 -0.68
N ASN A 275 -13.77 -2.19 -1.30
CA ASN A 275 -15.04 -2.07 -2.02
C ASN A 275 -16.25 -2.59 -1.21
N LEU A 276 -16.04 -3.19 -0.04
CA LEU A 276 -17.10 -3.85 0.70
C LEU A 276 -18.15 -2.86 1.23
N ALA A 277 -17.72 -1.66 1.63
CA ALA A 277 -18.65 -0.63 2.10
C ALA A 277 -19.68 -0.27 1.02
N ASP A 278 -19.27 -0.10 -0.23
CA ASP A 278 -20.17 0.16 -1.37
C ASP A 278 -21.13 -1.02 -1.61
N PHE A 279 -20.67 -2.26 -1.47
CA PHE A 279 -21.51 -3.45 -1.63
C PHE A 279 -22.54 -3.60 -0.51
N GLN A 280 -22.15 -3.29 0.73
CA GLN A 280 -23.03 -3.29 1.89
C GLN A 280 -24.11 -2.18 1.76
N GLU A 281 -23.72 -0.96 1.37
CA GLU A 281 -24.64 0.15 1.14
C GLU A 281 -25.66 -0.18 0.03
N ALA A 282 -25.20 -0.86 -1.01
CA ALA A 282 -26.08 -1.33 -2.10
C ALA A 282 -26.97 -2.53 -1.71
N GLY A 283 -26.78 -3.12 -0.53
CA GLY A 283 -27.56 -4.25 -0.04
C GLY A 283 -27.22 -5.58 -0.73
N ILE A 284 -26.01 -5.73 -1.26
CA ILE A 284 -25.54 -6.99 -1.83
C ILE A 284 -25.26 -7.98 -0.69
N GLU A 285 -25.91 -9.12 -0.71
CA GLU A 285 -25.52 -10.27 0.11
C GLU A 285 -24.36 -10.99 -0.55
N TYR A 286 -23.20 -11.02 0.12
CA TYR A 286 -21.99 -11.61 -0.44
C TYR A 286 -21.31 -12.57 0.53
N ALA A 287 -20.36 -13.35 -0.01
CA ALA A 287 -19.41 -14.14 0.74
C ALA A 287 -18.00 -13.90 0.18
N ILE A 288 -17.00 -14.07 1.04
CA ILE A 288 -15.58 -13.94 0.68
C ILE A 288 -14.99 -15.35 0.62
N ASP A 289 -14.56 -15.73 -0.57
CA ASP A 289 -14.07 -17.07 -0.86
C ASP A 289 -12.61 -17.01 -1.40
N PRO A 290 -11.82 -18.07 -1.26
CA PRO A 290 -10.57 -18.20 -2.01
C PRO A 290 -10.83 -18.13 -3.52
N ILE A 291 -9.94 -17.47 -4.26
CA ILE A 291 -9.96 -17.50 -5.72
C ILE A 291 -9.64 -18.94 -6.14
N PRO A 292 -10.52 -19.61 -6.93
CA PRO A 292 -10.27 -21.00 -7.30
C PRO A 292 -9.09 -21.12 -8.26
N SER A 293 -8.32 -22.20 -8.11
CA SER A 293 -7.18 -22.48 -8.96
C SER A 293 -7.60 -22.67 -10.42
N ALA A 294 -6.90 -22.00 -11.34
CA ALA A 294 -7.05 -22.17 -12.78
C ALA A 294 -5.93 -23.04 -13.36
N GLY A 295 -4.75 -23.07 -12.76
CA GLY A 295 -3.56 -23.76 -13.25
C GLY A 295 -3.19 -25.02 -12.46
N GLY A 296 -3.93 -25.35 -11.38
CA GLY A 296 -3.72 -26.56 -10.57
C GLY A 296 -2.86 -26.35 -9.33
N GLN A 297 -2.23 -25.18 -9.14
CA GLN A 297 -1.61 -24.75 -7.88
C GLN A 297 -2.56 -23.81 -7.13
N PRO A 298 -2.37 -23.56 -5.83
CA PRO A 298 -3.17 -22.57 -5.11
C PRO A 298 -3.11 -21.18 -5.78
N ALA A 299 -4.25 -20.52 -5.87
CA ALA A 299 -4.35 -19.13 -6.34
C ALA A 299 -4.04 -18.16 -5.20
N THR A 300 -2.77 -18.05 -4.85
CA THR A 300 -2.29 -17.26 -3.71
C THR A 300 -2.25 -15.76 -4.07
N PRO A 301 -2.98 -14.88 -3.35
CA PRO A 301 -2.88 -13.44 -3.57
C PRO A 301 -1.60 -12.87 -2.97
N PHE A 302 -1.24 -11.66 -3.41
CA PHE A 302 -0.32 -10.84 -2.64
C PHE A 302 -0.97 -10.40 -1.33
N VAL A 303 -0.19 -10.46 -0.25
CA VAL A 303 -0.52 -9.79 1.01
C VAL A 303 0.21 -8.46 1.03
N GLY A 304 -0.56 -7.39 1.17
CA GLY A 304 -0.10 -6.03 1.22
C GLY A 304 -0.19 -5.46 2.65
N VAL A 305 0.67 -4.52 2.95
CA VAL A 305 0.60 -3.70 4.16
C VAL A 305 0.60 -2.24 3.74
N GLN A 306 -0.38 -1.51 4.22
CA GLN A 306 -0.45 -0.08 4.03
C GLN A 306 0.09 0.63 5.27
N GLY A 307 0.74 1.76 5.08
CA GLY A 307 1.29 2.55 6.17
C GLY A 307 1.49 4.00 5.82
N PHE A 308 1.97 4.76 6.79
CA PHE A 308 2.36 6.15 6.58
C PHE A 308 3.87 6.29 6.70
N PHE A 309 4.44 7.02 5.75
CA PHE A 309 5.87 7.30 5.65
C PHE A 309 6.15 8.77 5.95
N ILE A 310 7.35 9.06 6.44
CA ILE A 310 7.85 10.44 6.59
C ILE A 310 8.68 10.78 5.37
N SER A 311 8.37 11.89 4.72
CA SER A 311 9.17 12.39 3.61
C SER A 311 10.59 12.76 4.08
N GLN A 312 11.59 12.41 3.28
CA GLN A 312 12.98 12.89 3.50
C GLN A 312 13.08 14.42 3.40
N TYR A 313 12.12 15.05 2.75
CA TYR A 313 12.02 16.50 2.53
C TYR A 313 11.02 17.17 3.47
N ALA A 314 10.57 16.46 4.52
CA ALA A 314 9.65 17.00 5.51
C ALA A 314 10.17 18.31 6.13
N ASN A 315 9.33 19.34 6.19
CA ASN A 315 9.64 20.60 6.83
C ASN A 315 9.68 20.45 8.35
N ASN A 316 8.84 19.56 8.90
CA ASN A 316 8.70 19.30 10.33
C ASN A 316 8.86 17.81 10.66
N PRO A 317 10.03 17.17 10.45
CA PRO A 317 10.19 15.73 10.62
C PRO A 317 9.94 15.24 12.06
N ILE A 318 10.19 16.07 13.08
CA ILE A 318 9.90 15.72 14.48
C ILE A 318 8.39 15.67 14.72
N VAL A 319 7.65 16.65 14.20
CA VAL A 319 6.19 16.73 14.31
C VAL A 319 5.55 15.59 13.50
N ALA A 320 6.09 15.30 12.30
CA ALA A 320 5.68 14.15 11.48
C ALA A 320 5.89 12.82 12.23
N SER A 321 7.05 12.62 12.86
CA SER A 321 7.31 11.44 13.69
C SER A 321 6.34 11.34 14.86
N GLN A 322 6.08 12.44 15.58
CA GLN A 322 5.11 12.45 16.67
C GLN A 322 3.70 12.09 16.19
N PHE A 323 3.23 12.69 15.09
CA PHE A 323 1.94 12.36 14.51
C PHE A 323 1.84 10.87 14.18
N LEU A 324 2.86 10.28 13.58
CA LEU A 324 2.84 8.87 13.22
C LEU A 324 2.89 7.94 14.44
N THR A 325 3.79 8.20 15.41
CA THR A 325 4.03 7.26 16.51
C THR A 325 3.07 7.42 17.69
N GLU A 326 2.46 8.60 17.87
CA GLU A 326 1.56 8.84 19.01
C GLU A 326 0.07 8.83 18.59
N TYR A 327 -0.25 9.13 17.30
CA TYR A 327 -1.63 9.22 16.84
C TYR A 327 -1.98 8.13 15.80
N ILE A 328 -1.22 8.02 14.72
CA ILE A 328 -1.49 7.01 13.66
C ILE A 328 -1.25 5.58 14.18
N ALA A 329 -0.25 5.38 15.03
CA ALA A 329 0.00 4.09 15.68
C ALA A 329 -1.07 3.71 16.73
N GLY A 330 -1.91 4.65 17.16
CA GLY A 330 -2.91 4.45 18.22
C GLY A 330 -4.14 3.67 17.78
N GLU A 331 -4.83 3.05 18.73
CA GLU A 331 -6.05 2.27 18.48
C GLU A 331 -7.15 3.06 17.77
N GLU A 332 -7.30 4.36 18.09
CA GLU A 332 -8.33 5.22 17.49
C GLU A 332 -8.14 5.34 15.97
N ALA A 333 -6.93 5.66 15.51
CA ALA A 333 -6.62 5.78 14.08
C ALA A 333 -6.77 4.43 13.35
N GLN A 334 -6.26 3.35 13.96
CA GLN A 334 -6.33 2.00 13.41
C GLN A 334 -7.79 1.53 13.27
N ALA A 335 -8.63 1.79 14.28
CA ALA A 335 -10.05 1.46 14.25
C ALA A 335 -10.81 2.32 13.23
N ALA A 336 -10.53 3.62 13.14
CA ALA A 336 -11.18 4.52 12.18
C ALA A 336 -10.86 4.13 10.72
N ILE A 337 -9.59 3.77 10.43
CA ILE A 337 -9.17 3.27 9.12
C ILE A 337 -9.88 1.95 8.80
N PHE A 338 -10.01 1.05 9.79
CA PHE A 338 -10.72 -0.20 9.61
C PHE A 338 -12.22 0.03 9.30
N GLU A 339 -12.89 0.86 10.09
CA GLU A 339 -14.32 1.16 9.89
C GLU A 339 -14.62 1.75 8.50
N SER A 340 -13.72 2.62 7.99
CA SER A 340 -13.86 3.24 6.68
C SER A 340 -13.54 2.31 5.51
N GLY A 341 -12.49 1.49 5.64
CA GLY A 341 -11.91 0.75 4.52
C GLY A 341 -12.01 -0.77 4.64
N GLN A 342 -12.55 -1.29 5.75
CA GLN A 342 -12.71 -2.73 6.03
C GLN A 342 -11.42 -3.55 5.91
N ARG A 343 -10.25 -2.89 5.91
CA ARG A 343 -8.94 -3.54 5.91
C ARG A 343 -8.56 -3.95 7.33
N ALA A 344 -8.03 -5.15 7.50
CA ALA A 344 -7.59 -5.62 8.81
C ALA A 344 -6.56 -4.67 9.42
N PRO A 345 -6.74 -4.18 10.67
CA PRO A 345 -5.78 -3.30 11.32
C PRO A 345 -4.40 -3.95 11.45
N ALA A 346 -3.36 -3.14 11.41
CA ALA A 346 -2.00 -3.61 11.64
C ALA A 346 -1.62 -3.67 13.13
N LEU A 347 -2.27 -2.87 13.99
CA LEU A 347 -2.10 -2.90 15.44
C LEU A 347 -2.79 -4.12 16.02
N THR A 348 -2.08 -4.97 16.77
CA THR A 348 -2.57 -6.26 17.27
C THR A 348 -3.85 -6.13 18.09
N ALA A 349 -3.94 -5.15 18.99
CA ALA A 349 -5.16 -4.94 19.81
C ALA A 349 -6.38 -4.61 18.94
N ALA A 350 -6.22 -3.76 17.92
CA ALA A 350 -7.29 -3.43 16.98
C ALA A 350 -7.62 -4.61 16.04
N PHE A 351 -6.60 -5.38 15.63
CA PHE A 351 -6.79 -6.60 14.84
C PHE A 351 -7.60 -7.65 15.60
N GLU A 352 -7.27 -7.92 16.87
CA GLU A 352 -8.02 -8.84 17.72
C GLU A 352 -9.48 -8.41 17.89
N ALA A 353 -9.74 -7.10 18.05
CA ALA A 353 -11.09 -6.56 18.13
C ALA A 353 -11.87 -6.75 16.80
N ALA A 354 -11.18 -6.62 15.68
CA ALA A 354 -11.77 -6.75 14.35
C ALA A 354 -12.02 -8.22 13.91
N GLN A 355 -11.41 -9.21 14.55
CA GLN A 355 -11.55 -10.64 14.18
C GLN A 355 -12.98 -11.18 14.25
N SER A 356 -13.87 -10.53 15.01
CA SER A 356 -15.28 -10.90 15.05
C SER A 356 -16.08 -10.48 13.81
N ASN A 357 -15.50 -9.63 12.95
CA ASN A 357 -16.07 -9.23 11.67
C ASN A 357 -15.86 -10.35 10.64
N GLU A 358 -16.96 -10.81 10.01
CA GLU A 358 -16.93 -11.92 9.05
C GLU A 358 -16.09 -11.59 7.80
N ASP A 359 -16.03 -10.32 7.40
CA ASP A 359 -15.24 -9.86 6.26
C ASP A 359 -13.74 -9.95 6.56
N VAL A 360 -13.30 -9.49 7.76
CA VAL A 360 -11.92 -9.62 8.23
C VAL A 360 -11.53 -11.10 8.30
N ALA A 361 -12.39 -11.93 8.87
CA ALA A 361 -12.14 -13.38 8.93
C ALA A 361 -12.04 -14.01 7.55
N GLY A 362 -12.90 -13.62 6.60
CA GLY A 362 -12.89 -14.09 5.21
C GLY A 362 -11.61 -13.72 4.48
N PHE A 363 -11.25 -12.43 4.44
CA PHE A 363 -9.99 -11.99 3.83
C PHE A 363 -8.77 -12.57 4.54
N GLY A 364 -8.79 -12.64 5.87
CA GLY A 364 -7.73 -13.26 6.67
C GLY A 364 -7.49 -14.72 6.31
N ALA A 365 -8.55 -15.50 6.12
CA ALA A 365 -8.46 -16.91 5.71
C ALA A 365 -7.82 -17.07 4.32
N VAL A 366 -8.14 -16.15 3.38
CA VAL A 366 -7.52 -16.12 2.05
C VAL A 366 -6.07 -15.65 2.13
N GLY A 367 -5.80 -14.59 2.89
CA GLY A 367 -4.47 -14.01 3.08
C GLY A 367 -3.48 -14.95 3.78
N ALA A 368 -3.96 -15.85 4.64
CA ALA A 368 -3.12 -16.86 5.30
C ALA A 368 -2.42 -17.82 4.31
N ALA A 369 -2.98 -17.99 3.11
CA ALA A 369 -2.36 -18.73 2.01
C ALA A 369 -1.61 -17.81 1.03
N GLY A 370 -1.67 -16.51 1.22
CA GLY A 370 -1.05 -15.50 0.37
C GLY A 370 0.47 -15.42 0.51
N VAL A 371 1.08 -14.63 -0.35
CA VAL A 371 2.51 -14.33 -0.30
C VAL A 371 2.72 -12.83 -0.08
N PRO A 372 3.67 -12.42 0.77
CA PRO A 372 4.00 -11.00 0.88
C PRO A 372 4.34 -10.42 -0.49
N MET A 373 3.85 -9.23 -0.80
CA MET A 373 4.25 -8.55 -2.04
C MET A 373 5.72 -8.12 -1.91
N PRO A 374 6.56 -8.29 -2.95
CA PRO A 374 7.97 -7.94 -2.86
C PRO A 374 8.18 -6.45 -2.60
N ASN A 375 8.89 -6.08 -1.52
CA ASN A 375 9.24 -4.71 -1.18
C ASN A 375 10.62 -4.27 -1.69
N ILE A 376 11.18 -5.02 -2.63
CA ILE A 376 12.46 -4.73 -3.27
C ILE A 376 12.31 -3.71 -4.41
N PRO A 377 13.33 -2.84 -4.66
CA PRO A 377 13.25 -1.81 -5.71
C PRO A 377 12.97 -2.37 -7.11
N GLU A 378 13.41 -3.60 -7.36
CA GLU A 378 13.23 -4.31 -8.62
C GLU A 378 11.75 -4.54 -8.95
N MET A 379 10.90 -4.69 -7.94
CA MET A 379 9.45 -4.89 -8.13
C MET A 379 8.81 -3.70 -8.85
N ASP A 380 9.23 -2.48 -8.56
CA ASP A 380 8.71 -1.28 -9.22
C ASP A 380 8.95 -1.30 -10.75
N ALA A 381 10.07 -1.85 -11.19
CA ALA A 381 10.43 -1.89 -12.60
C ALA A 381 9.56 -2.85 -13.44
N LEU A 382 8.80 -3.73 -12.79
CA LEU A 382 8.03 -4.77 -13.48
C LEU A 382 6.64 -4.30 -13.92
N TRP A 383 5.97 -3.50 -13.09
CA TRP A 383 4.52 -3.23 -13.20
C TRP A 383 4.10 -2.77 -14.58
N THR A 384 4.83 -1.83 -15.18
CA THR A 384 4.46 -1.25 -16.48
C THR A 384 4.58 -2.26 -17.62
N ASP A 385 5.68 -2.97 -17.73
CA ASP A 385 5.89 -3.93 -18.83
C ASP A 385 5.02 -5.17 -18.66
N TRP A 386 4.85 -5.63 -17.42
CA TRP A 386 3.99 -6.75 -17.07
C TRP A 386 2.53 -6.44 -17.41
N GLY A 387 1.97 -5.36 -16.87
CA GLY A 387 0.60 -4.98 -17.11
C GLY A 387 0.30 -4.63 -18.58
N THR A 388 1.21 -3.93 -19.27
CA THR A 388 1.07 -3.65 -20.71
C THR A 388 0.99 -4.95 -21.53
N THR A 389 1.80 -5.95 -21.16
CA THR A 389 1.79 -7.24 -21.86
C THR A 389 0.50 -8.02 -21.57
N GLU A 390 0.02 -8.02 -20.32
CA GLU A 390 -1.29 -8.59 -19.98
C GLU A 390 -2.41 -7.94 -20.79
N ALA A 391 -2.43 -6.59 -20.86
CA ALA A 391 -3.43 -5.87 -21.65
C ALA A 391 -3.41 -6.25 -23.13
N GLN A 392 -2.21 -6.36 -23.72
CA GLN A 392 -2.07 -6.79 -25.12
C GLN A 392 -2.57 -8.22 -25.34
N ILE A 393 -2.31 -9.11 -24.38
CA ILE A 393 -2.76 -10.51 -24.44
C ILE A 393 -4.29 -10.59 -24.32
N ILE A 394 -4.87 -9.94 -23.29
CA ILE A 394 -6.33 -9.91 -23.07
C ILE A 394 -7.05 -9.31 -24.28
N GLY A 395 -6.50 -8.21 -24.85
CA GLY A 395 -7.04 -7.51 -26.00
C GLY A 395 -6.86 -8.22 -27.34
N GLY A 396 -6.20 -9.38 -27.37
CA GLY A 396 -5.92 -10.14 -28.59
C GLY A 396 -4.91 -9.46 -29.54
N GLN A 397 -4.13 -8.51 -29.04
CA GLN A 397 -3.09 -7.82 -29.81
C GLN A 397 -1.79 -8.63 -29.89
N ALA A 398 -1.56 -9.54 -28.94
CA ALA A 398 -0.46 -10.48 -28.96
C ALA A 398 -0.85 -11.70 -29.83
N ALA A 399 -0.30 -11.82 -31.02
CA ALA A 399 -0.58 -12.94 -31.92
C ALA A 399 -0.13 -14.29 -31.37
N ASP A 400 0.92 -14.29 -30.53
CA ASP A 400 1.43 -15.43 -29.75
C ASP A 400 1.61 -14.96 -28.30
N PRO A 401 0.66 -15.29 -27.40
CA PRO A 401 0.72 -14.89 -26.00
C PRO A 401 1.95 -15.41 -25.27
N ALA A 402 2.40 -16.64 -25.58
CA ALA A 402 3.58 -17.23 -24.97
C ALA A 402 4.87 -16.51 -25.37
N ALA A 403 4.99 -16.13 -26.64
CA ALA A 403 6.13 -15.35 -27.13
C ALA A 403 6.13 -13.95 -26.54
N ALA A 404 4.97 -13.26 -26.51
CA ALA A 404 4.85 -11.91 -25.93
C ALA A 404 5.24 -11.89 -24.46
N TRP A 405 4.80 -12.88 -23.67
CA TRP A 405 5.18 -13.01 -22.28
C TRP A 405 6.66 -13.27 -22.08
N THR A 406 7.23 -14.17 -22.88
CA THR A 406 8.67 -14.50 -22.83
C THR A 406 9.54 -13.28 -23.19
N GLU A 407 9.13 -12.50 -24.19
CA GLU A 407 9.81 -11.26 -24.59
C GLU A 407 9.74 -10.19 -23.48
N MET A 408 8.58 -10.04 -22.84
CA MET A 408 8.40 -9.15 -21.69
C MET A 408 9.33 -9.55 -20.53
N ALA A 409 9.34 -10.83 -20.15
CA ALA A 409 10.20 -11.33 -19.07
C ALA A 409 11.68 -11.11 -19.39
N ALA A 410 12.10 -11.35 -20.63
CA ALA A 410 13.48 -11.10 -21.07
C ALA A 410 13.84 -9.61 -21.06
N LYS A 411 12.90 -8.73 -21.43
CA LYS A 411 13.09 -7.28 -21.38
C LYS A 411 13.29 -6.80 -19.93
N ILE A 412 12.41 -7.24 -19.02
CA ILE A 412 12.53 -6.93 -17.59
C ILE A 412 13.86 -7.42 -17.03
N GLN A 413 14.23 -8.68 -17.29
CA GLN A 413 15.52 -9.24 -16.85
C GLN A 413 16.70 -8.40 -17.35
N GLY A 414 16.64 -7.90 -18.59
CA GLY A 414 17.66 -7.01 -19.13
C GLY A 414 17.72 -5.65 -18.42
N THR A 415 16.60 -5.15 -17.93
CA THR A 415 16.52 -3.89 -17.17
C THR A 415 17.08 -4.05 -15.76
N LEU A 416 16.83 -5.18 -15.10
CA LEU A 416 17.29 -5.47 -13.73
C LEU A 416 18.80 -5.82 -13.70
N GLY A 417 19.34 -6.40 -14.75
CA GLY A 417 20.75 -6.83 -14.84
C GLY A 417 21.74 -5.77 -15.38
N GLY A 418 21.30 -4.52 -15.61
CA GLY A 418 22.10 -3.41 -16.19
C GLY A 418 22.51 -2.33 -15.13
#